data_eb074b68e5f6962b156c95a08aba7afb
#
_entry.id   eb074b68e5f6962b156c95a08aba7afb
#
_cell.length_a   1.000
_cell.length_b   1.000
_cell.length_c   1.000
_cell.angle_alpha   90.00
_cell.angle_beta   90.00
_cell.angle_gamma   90.00
#
_symmetry.space_group_name_H-M   'P 1'
#
loop_
_entity.id
_entity.type
_entity.pdbx_description
1 polymer ?
#
loop_
_entity_poly.entity_id
_entity_poly.type
_entity_poly.pdbx_seq_one_letter_code
_entity_poly.pdbx_strand_id
1 'polypeptide(L)'
;VSRSCTIVRTGPQALVQDRGRPGHAHLGVPPSGALDQPALALANRLVGNEESAAGIEALLGGLVLRADCSCTVAVTGPAVPVTVDGHRVDSHTPVHLGAGQVLALGSPQGGIRCYVALSGGVDVPEHLGSRSTDVLSGIGPNPLRANDSLALGAPAGLPSGVDVLAASALPGELVVPLLLGPREDWFDADSLARLNGARWTVSERSNRIGLRLEGEPLRRVPAREGLELPSEGVVTGAVQVPANGLPVLFLADHPVTGGYPVVGVVAPNSLPRLGQAGPGAVLRFGTAQMV
;
A
#
# COMPACT_ATOMS: atom_id res chain seq x y z
N VAL A 1 -0.84 -33.57 3.46
CA VAL A 1 -0.29 -32.53 4.37
C VAL A 1 -0.75 -31.18 3.79
N SER A 2 -1.51 -30.41 4.58
CA SER A 2 -1.94 -29.07 4.16
C SER A 2 -0.70 -28.17 4.04
N ARG A 3 -0.60 -27.43 2.94
CA ARG A 3 0.48 -26.47 2.73
C ARG A 3 0.21 -25.24 3.61
N SER A 4 1.22 -24.80 4.37
CA SER A 4 1.10 -23.63 5.23
C SER A 4 2.45 -22.98 5.51
N CYS A 5 2.40 -21.78 6.05
CA CYS A 5 3.50 -21.11 6.73
C CYS A 5 3.02 -20.55 8.07
N THR A 6 3.91 -20.46 9.04
CA THR A 6 3.63 -19.90 10.37
C THR A 6 4.30 -18.53 10.52
N ILE A 7 3.55 -17.54 10.96
CA ILE A 7 4.08 -16.21 11.29
C ILE A 7 4.80 -16.29 12.64
N VAL A 8 6.10 -16.06 12.66
CA VAL A 8 6.90 -16.03 13.90
C VAL A 8 6.88 -14.64 14.51
N ARG A 9 6.96 -13.60 13.66
CA ARG A 9 6.91 -12.19 14.05
C ARG A 9 6.39 -11.36 12.89
N THR A 10 5.57 -10.35 13.16
CA THR A 10 4.96 -9.51 12.11
C THR A 10 5.78 -8.27 11.74
N GLY A 11 6.71 -7.83 12.59
CA GLY A 11 7.17 -6.45 12.57
C GLY A 11 6.07 -5.50 13.05
N PRO A 12 6.10 -4.22 12.66
CA PRO A 12 5.08 -3.25 13.06
C PRO A 12 3.67 -3.60 12.57
N GLN A 13 3.54 -4.10 11.36
CA GLN A 13 2.28 -4.58 10.78
C GLN A 13 2.55 -5.55 9.64
N ALA A 14 1.76 -6.62 9.57
CA ALA A 14 1.73 -7.53 8.44
C ALA A 14 0.26 -7.85 8.10
N LEU A 15 -0.10 -7.75 6.82
CA LEU A 15 -1.46 -7.90 6.32
C LEU A 15 -1.47 -8.85 5.12
N VAL A 16 -2.52 -9.64 4.99
CA VAL A 16 -2.79 -10.36 3.73
C VAL A 16 -3.34 -9.35 2.74
N GLN A 17 -2.74 -9.27 1.55
CA GLN A 17 -3.17 -8.35 0.50
C GLN A 17 -3.14 -9.03 -0.86
N ASP A 18 -4.13 -8.70 -1.70
CA ASP A 18 -4.21 -9.04 -3.11
C ASP A 18 -4.48 -7.76 -3.95
N ARG A 19 -5.19 -7.88 -5.06
CA ARG A 19 -5.60 -6.71 -5.87
C ARG A 19 -6.74 -5.89 -5.26
N GLY A 20 -7.32 -6.34 -4.14
CA GLY A 20 -8.45 -5.68 -3.50
C GLY A 20 -9.81 -6.02 -4.13
N ARG A 21 -10.85 -5.29 -3.70
CA ARG A 21 -12.27 -5.50 -4.03
C ARG A 21 -12.92 -4.28 -4.65
N PRO A 22 -12.52 -3.86 -5.87
CA PRO A 22 -13.13 -2.70 -6.54
C PRO A 22 -14.61 -2.96 -6.85
N GLY A 23 -15.39 -1.87 -7.00
CA GLY A 23 -16.80 -1.96 -7.42
C GLY A 23 -17.83 -2.00 -6.28
N HIS A 24 -17.41 -2.02 -5.02
CA HIS A 24 -18.30 -2.15 -3.85
C HIS A 24 -18.54 -0.84 -3.10
N ALA A 25 -18.19 0.32 -3.70
CA ALA A 25 -18.40 1.63 -3.08
C ALA A 25 -19.87 1.90 -2.71
N HIS A 26 -20.83 1.38 -3.49
CA HIS A 26 -22.26 1.46 -3.21
C HIS A 26 -22.69 0.73 -1.92
N LEU A 27 -21.86 -0.18 -1.41
CA LEU A 27 -22.02 -0.86 -0.13
C LEU A 27 -21.24 -0.17 1.01
N GLY A 28 -20.59 0.95 0.74
CA GLY A 28 -19.71 1.60 1.71
C GLY A 28 -18.33 0.93 1.86
N VAL A 29 -17.95 0.06 0.94
CA VAL A 29 -16.72 -0.74 1.03
C VAL A 29 -15.65 -0.19 0.09
N PRO A 30 -14.46 0.19 0.61
CA PRO A 30 -13.35 0.66 -0.20
C PRO A 30 -12.69 -0.48 -0.99
N PRO A 31 -11.88 -0.17 -2.01
CA PRO A 31 -11.21 -1.19 -2.81
C PRO A 31 -10.20 -2.01 -2.01
N SER A 32 -9.51 -1.43 -1.03
CA SER A 32 -8.42 -2.08 -0.30
C SER A 32 -7.33 -2.66 -1.24
N GLY A 33 -6.66 -3.75 -0.84
CA GLY A 33 -5.59 -4.35 -1.65
C GLY A 33 -4.20 -3.78 -1.36
N ALA A 34 -3.18 -4.35 -1.99
CA ALA A 34 -1.81 -3.90 -1.84
C ALA A 34 -1.65 -2.43 -2.24
N LEU A 35 -0.95 -1.63 -1.44
CA LEU A 35 -0.71 -0.21 -1.76
C LEU A 35 0.29 -0.04 -2.90
N ASP A 36 1.23 -0.97 -3.05
CA ASP A 36 2.13 -1.06 -4.20
C ASP A 36 1.81 -2.34 -4.99
N GLN A 37 0.72 -2.24 -5.78
CA GLN A 37 0.24 -3.35 -6.62
C GLN A 37 1.33 -3.93 -7.55
N PRO A 38 2.15 -3.11 -8.24
CA PRO A 38 3.24 -3.63 -9.07
C PRO A 38 4.25 -4.47 -8.28
N ALA A 39 4.58 -4.08 -7.04
CA ALA A 39 5.51 -4.84 -6.22
C ALA A 39 4.93 -6.21 -5.83
N LEU A 40 3.67 -6.28 -5.40
CA LEU A 40 3.02 -7.56 -5.11
C LEU A 40 2.89 -8.43 -6.37
N ALA A 41 2.49 -7.85 -7.50
CA ALA A 41 2.40 -8.57 -8.77
C ALA A 41 3.76 -9.16 -9.20
N LEU A 42 4.84 -8.39 -9.01
CA LEU A 42 6.20 -8.87 -9.28
C LEU A 42 6.56 -10.05 -8.36
N ALA A 43 6.29 -9.95 -7.04
CA ALA A 43 6.55 -11.05 -6.11
C ALA A 43 5.81 -12.33 -6.55
N ASN A 44 4.56 -12.20 -6.94
CA ASN A 44 3.75 -13.33 -7.43
C ASN A 44 4.32 -13.94 -8.71
N ARG A 45 4.70 -13.14 -9.71
CA ARG A 45 5.35 -13.64 -10.94
C ARG A 45 6.64 -14.41 -10.63
N LEU A 46 7.46 -13.91 -9.71
CA LEU A 46 8.72 -14.54 -9.34
C LEU A 46 8.53 -15.95 -8.78
N VAL A 47 7.46 -16.20 -8.04
CA VAL A 47 7.17 -17.51 -7.45
C VAL A 47 6.24 -18.38 -8.30
N GLY A 48 5.87 -17.94 -9.51
CA GLY A 48 5.00 -18.68 -10.44
C GLY A 48 3.52 -18.61 -10.09
N ASN A 49 3.09 -17.63 -9.33
CA ASN A 49 1.68 -17.36 -9.05
C ASN A 49 1.04 -16.48 -10.14
N GLU A 50 -0.30 -16.52 -10.21
CA GLU A 50 -1.06 -15.46 -10.85
C GLU A 50 -0.80 -14.12 -10.14
N GLU A 51 -0.72 -13.01 -10.90
CA GLU A 51 -0.44 -11.68 -10.33
C GLU A 51 -1.47 -11.23 -9.28
N SER A 52 -2.68 -11.78 -9.34
CA SER A 52 -3.79 -11.50 -8.41
C SER A 52 -3.73 -12.31 -7.11
N ALA A 53 -2.82 -13.27 -7.00
CA ALA A 53 -2.73 -14.10 -5.82
C ALA A 53 -2.43 -13.27 -4.56
N ALA A 54 -3.02 -13.66 -3.44
CA ALA A 54 -2.77 -12.98 -2.18
C ALA A 54 -1.36 -13.29 -1.65
N GLY A 55 -0.72 -12.25 -1.13
CA GLY A 55 0.57 -12.30 -0.45
C GLY A 55 0.53 -11.52 0.87
N ILE A 56 1.68 -11.27 1.45
CA ILE A 56 1.81 -10.53 2.71
C ILE A 56 2.43 -9.16 2.42
N GLU A 57 1.75 -8.08 2.81
CA GLU A 57 2.29 -6.73 2.88
C GLU A 57 2.85 -6.50 4.29
N ALA A 58 4.17 -6.25 4.40
CA ALA A 58 4.87 -6.01 5.67
C ALA A 58 5.34 -4.55 5.75
N LEU A 59 4.86 -3.83 6.76
CA LEU A 59 5.22 -2.43 7.01
C LEU A 59 6.57 -2.38 7.75
N LEU A 60 7.52 -1.57 7.24
CA LEU A 60 8.83 -1.31 7.82
C LEU A 60 9.68 -2.58 8.06
N GLY A 61 9.35 -3.69 7.40
CA GLY A 61 10.05 -4.95 7.54
C GLY A 61 9.83 -5.64 8.89
N GLY A 62 10.83 -6.41 9.34
CA GLY A 62 10.76 -7.13 10.63
C GLY A 62 9.85 -8.36 10.62
N LEU A 63 9.21 -8.70 9.50
CA LEU A 63 8.46 -9.93 9.34
C LEU A 63 9.39 -11.13 9.42
N VAL A 64 8.98 -12.15 10.19
CA VAL A 64 9.63 -13.46 10.25
C VAL A 64 8.56 -14.52 10.07
N LEU A 65 8.75 -15.40 9.11
CA LEU A 65 7.85 -16.55 8.88
C LEU A 65 8.66 -17.84 8.78
N ARG A 66 8.05 -18.95 9.19
CA ARG A 66 8.58 -20.30 9.01
C ARG A 66 7.76 -21.01 7.95
N ALA A 67 8.43 -21.64 6.99
CA ALA A 67 7.78 -22.52 6.03
C ALA A 67 7.44 -23.87 6.69
N ASP A 68 6.17 -24.25 6.73
CA ASP A 68 5.75 -25.55 7.27
C ASP A 68 5.78 -26.64 6.20
N CYS A 69 5.96 -26.27 4.93
CA CYS A 69 6.16 -27.15 3.78
C CYS A 69 7.21 -26.57 2.84
N SER A 70 7.72 -27.38 1.93
CA SER A 70 8.59 -26.89 0.85
C SER A 70 7.82 -25.94 -0.07
N CYS A 71 8.34 -24.72 -0.29
CA CYS A 71 7.74 -23.70 -1.15
C CYS A 71 8.81 -22.77 -1.73
N THR A 72 8.43 -22.01 -2.75
CA THR A 72 9.24 -20.87 -3.24
C THR A 72 8.66 -19.58 -2.68
N VAL A 73 9.53 -18.66 -2.26
CA VAL A 73 9.17 -17.33 -1.76
C VAL A 73 9.90 -16.26 -2.57
N ALA A 74 9.28 -15.10 -2.72
CA ALA A 74 9.94 -13.89 -3.22
C ALA A 74 9.56 -12.70 -2.35
N VAL A 75 10.53 -11.80 -2.14
CA VAL A 75 10.35 -10.54 -1.42
C VAL A 75 10.62 -9.40 -2.37
N THR A 76 9.68 -8.47 -2.51
CA THR A 76 9.75 -7.31 -3.38
C THR A 76 9.37 -6.02 -2.66
N GLY A 77 9.38 -4.88 -3.37
CA GLY A 77 9.20 -3.54 -2.83
C GLY A 77 10.54 -2.81 -2.73
N PRO A 78 10.81 -2.04 -1.69
CA PRO A 78 12.09 -1.37 -1.50
C PRO A 78 13.21 -2.38 -1.21
N ALA A 79 14.46 -1.95 -1.36
CA ALA A 79 15.61 -2.75 -0.97
C ALA A 79 15.52 -3.13 0.52
N VAL A 80 15.56 -4.41 0.82
CA VAL A 80 15.42 -4.93 2.18
C VAL A 80 16.39 -6.11 2.40
N PRO A 81 17.12 -6.16 3.52
CA PRO A 81 17.89 -7.34 3.88
C PRO A 81 16.95 -8.53 4.09
N VAL A 82 17.23 -9.66 3.44
CA VAL A 82 16.46 -10.90 3.59
C VAL A 82 17.42 -12.01 4.02
N THR A 83 16.97 -12.84 4.95
CA THR A 83 17.76 -14.01 5.38
C THR A 83 16.87 -15.26 5.42
N VAL A 84 17.47 -16.42 5.15
CA VAL A 84 16.90 -17.74 5.40
C VAL A 84 17.80 -18.47 6.38
N ASP A 85 17.27 -18.86 7.53
CA ASP A 85 18.00 -19.46 8.65
C ASP A 85 19.26 -18.64 9.02
N GLY A 86 19.16 -17.30 8.97
CA GLY A 86 20.25 -16.38 9.25
C GLY A 86 21.23 -16.14 8.07
N HIS A 87 21.16 -16.92 7.01
CA HIS A 87 21.98 -16.73 5.80
C HIS A 87 21.35 -15.73 4.85
N ARG A 88 22.13 -14.74 4.39
CA ARG A 88 21.66 -13.69 3.50
C ARG A 88 21.26 -14.27 2.14
N VAL A 89 20.11 -13.83 1.65
CA VAL A 89 19.60 -14.09 0.31
C VAL A 89 19.17 -12.78 -0.35
N ASP A 90 19.04 -12.78 -1.68
CA ASP A 90 18.65 -11.57 -2.41
C ASP A 90 17.13 -11.38 -2.37
N SER A 91 16.70 -10.13 -2.27
CA SER A 91 15.32 -9.75 -2.59
C SER A 91 15.13 -9.65 -4.11
N HIS A 92 13.89 -9.60 -4.59
CA HIS A 92 13.52 -9.54 -6.00
C HIS A 92 14.01 -10.76 -6.83
N THR A 93 14.17 -11.89 -6.17
CA THR A 93 14.52 -13.17 -6.77
C THR A 93 13.70 -14.28 -6.11
N PRO A 94 13.37 -15.38 -6.83
CA PRO A 94 12.75 -16.54 -6.19
C PRO A 94 13.76 -17.28 -5.31
N VAL A 95 13.37 -17.57 -4.07
CA VAL A 95 14.17 -18.30 -3.08
C VAL A 95 13.41 -19.56 -2.67
N HIS A 96 14.07 -20.70 -2.71
CA HIS A 96 13.48 -21.97 -2.22
C HIS A 96 13.56 -22.03 -0.70
N LEU A 97 12.46 -22.38 -0.06
CA LEU A 97 12.39 -22.70 1.37
C LEU A 97 12.02 -24.18 1.55
N GLY A 98 12.87 -24.92 2.25
CA GLY A 98 12.52 -26.23 2.78
C GLY A 98 11.58 -26.15 3.97
N ALA A 99 10.87 -27.23 4.27
CA ALA A 99 10.04 -27.31 5.48
C ALA A 99 10.87 -27.05 6.74
N GLY A 100 10.38 -26.19 7.63
CA GLY A 100 11.03 -25.77 8.85
C GLY A 100 11.96 -24.56 8.73
N GLN A 101 12.34 -24.17 7.51
CA GLN A 101 13.21 -23.01 7.31
C GLN A 101 12.50 -21.69 7.61
N VAL A 102 13.27 -20.72 8.10
CA VAL A 102 12.78 -19.42 8.57
C VAL A 102 13.28 -18.31 7.67
N LEU A 103 12.35 -17.60 7.04
CA LEU A 103 12.60 -16.35 6.31
C LEU A 103 12.46 -15.18 7.27
N ALA A 104 13.42 -14.26 7.24
CA ALA A 104 13.35 -13.01 8.01
C ALA A 104 13.70 -11.79 7.16
N LEU A 105 12.90 -10.72 7.32
CA LEU A 105 13.10 -9.42 6.69
C LEU A 105 13.71 -8.44 7.68
N GLY A 106 14.76 -7.74 7.26
CA GLY A 106 15.32 -6.59 7.96
C GLY A 106 14.52 -5.31 7.73
N SER A 107 15.12 -4.16 8.00
CA SER A 107 14.51 -2.85 7.73
C SER A 107 14.71 -2.45 6.28
N PRO A 108 13.64 -2.05 5.55
CA PRO A 108 13.74 -1.62 4.17
C PRO A 108 14.39 -0.23 4.05
N GLN A 109 14.93 0.06 2.87
CA GLN A 109 15.54 1.34 2.52
C GLN A 109 14.86 1.93 1.28
N GLY A 110 14.52 3.23 1.32
CA GLY A 110 13.90 3.91 0.17
C GLY A 110 12.43 3.57 -0.06
N GLY A 111 11.73 3.11 0.97
CA GLY A 111 10.30 2.80 1.00
C GLY A 111 9.94 2.10 2.31
N ILE A 112 8.67 1.85 2.55
CA ILE A 112 8.20 1.32 3.84
C ILE A 112 7.43 0.00 3.77
N ARG A 113 7.06 -0.50 2.57
CA ARG A 113 6.24 -1.71 2.42
C ARG A 113 6.94 -2.75 1.57
N CYS A 114 7.23 -3.88 2.21
CA CYS A 114 7.72 -5.07 1.53
C CYS A 114 6.56 -6.02 1.24
N TYR A 115 6.65 -6.74 0.13
CA TYR A 115 5.66 -7.75 -0.27
C TYR A 115 6.32 -9.12 -0.31
N VAL A 116 5.67 -10.08 0.33
CA VAL A 116 6.13 -11.48 0.37
C VAL A 116 5.09 -12.35 -0.32
N ALA A 117 5.46 -12.96 -1.44
CA ALA A 117 4.66 -13.97 -2.10
C ALA A 117 5.25 -15.36 -1.83
N LEU A 118 4.37 -16.35 -1.63
CA LEU A 118 4.73 -17.75 -1.51
C LEU A 118 4.06 -18.53 -2.65
N SER A 119 4.72 -19.55 -3.20
CA SER A 119 4.18 -20.36 -4.30
C SER A 119 2.85 -21.02 -3.90
N GLY A 120 1.81 -20.75 -4.69
CA GLY A 120 0.42 -21.11 -4.44
C GLY A 120 -0.41 -19.98 -3.82
N GLY A 121 0.21 -18.87 -3.38
CA GLY A 121 -0.47 -17.74 -2.74
C GLY A 121 -0.98 -18.04 -1.33
N VAL A 122 -1.35 -17.02 -0.59
CA VAL A 122 -2.02 -17.16 0.71
C VAL A 122 -3.49 -17.51 0.48
N ASP A 123 -3.92 -18.66 0.98
CA ASP A 123 -5.27 -19.22 0.78
C ASP A 123 -6.12 -19.02 2.04
N VAL A 124 -6.66 -17.82 2.18
CA VAL A 124 -7.63 -17.45 3.21
C VAL A 124 -9.00 -17.20 2.54
N PRO A 125 -10.12 -17.24 3.28
CA PRO A 125 -11.44 -16.97 2.71
C PRO A 125 -11.51 -15.60 2.01
N GLU A 126 -12.19 -15.57 0.88
CA GLU A 126 -12.49 -14.33 0.17
C GLU A 126 -13.70 -13.62 0.76
N HIS A 127 -13.61 -12.29 0.82
CA HIS A 127 -14.70 -11.40 1.17
C HIS A 127 -14.92 -10.42 0.01
N LEU A 128 -16.07 -10.48 -0.62
CA LEU A 128 -16.39 -9.68 -1.82
C LEU A 128 -15.35 -9.84 -2.94
N GLY A 129 -14.91 -11.07 -3.18
CA GLY A 129 -13.96 -11.40 -4.25
C GLY A 129 -12.51 -11.05 -3.97
N SER A 130 -12.14 -10.76 -2.72
CA SER A 130 -10.76 -10.42 -2.31
C SER A 130 -10.39 -11.04 -0.97
N ARG A 131 -9.12 -11.40 -0.83
CA ARG A 131 -8.47 -11.85 0.41
C ARG A 131 -7.80 -10.70 1.19
N SER A 132 -7.94 -9.45 0.71
CA SER A 132 -7.28 -8.30 1.33
C SER A 132 -7.87 -7.95 2.69
N THR A 133 -6.97 -7.63 3.62
CA THR A 133 -7.30 -6.98 4.89
C THR A 133 -7.61 -5.50 4.64
N ASP A 134 -8.80 -5.05 5.01
CA ASP A 134 -9.18 -3.64 5.05
C ASP A 134 -9.11 -3.14 6.50
N VAL A 135 -8.20 -2.22 6.79
CA VAL A 135 -7.98 -1.75 8.16
C VAL A 135 -9.03 -0.74 8.63
N LEU A 136 -9.82 -0.14 7.72
CA LEU A 136 -10.87 0.79 8.07
C LEU A 136 -12.17 0.08 8.40
N SER A 137 -12.64 -0.78 7.49
CA SER A 137 -13.93 -1.47 7.62
C SER A 137 -13.84 -2.79 8.39
N GLY A 138 -12.64 -3.36 8.57
CA GLY A 138 -12.43 -4.67 9.17
C GLY A 138 -12.87 -5.83 8.29
N ILE A 139 -13.07 -5.61 6.99
CA ILE A 139 -13.40 -6.65 6.01
C ILE A 139 -12.13 -7.41 5.60
N GLY A 140 -12.26 -8.72 5.44
CA GLY A 140 -11.14 -9.61 5.14
C GLY A 140 -10.50 -10.21 6.39
N PRO A 141 -9.32 -10.84 6.26
CA PRO A 141 -8.61 -11.42 7.40
C PRO A 141 -8.12 -10.33 8.37
N ASN A 142 -8.03 -10.67 9.65
CA ASN A 142 -7.43 -9.77 10.63
C ASN A 142 -5.96 -9.49 10.32
N PRO A 143 -5.37 -8.37 10.77
CA PRO A 143 -3.93 -8.19 10.77
C PRO A 143 -3.22 -9.38 11.41
N LEU A 144 -2.16 -9.85 10.76
CA LEU A 144 -1.43 -11.04 11.17
C LEU A 144 -0.80 -10.86 12.54
N ARG A 145 -0.69 -11.96 13.28
CA ARG A 145 -0.09 -12.02 14.61
C ARG A 145 0.94 -13.15 14.67
N ALA A 146 1.83 -13.10 15.62
CA ALA A 146 2.73 -14.21 15.90
C ALA A 146 1.92 -15.49 16.22
N ASN A 147 2.38 -16.62 15.67
CA ASN A 147 1.78 -17.95 15.70
C ASN A 147 0.55 -18.13 14.78
N ASP A 148 0.16 -17.15 13.98
CA ASP A 148 -0.84 -17.38 12.94
C ASP A 148 -0.28 -18.38 11.91
N SER A 149 -1.10 -19.36 11.55
CA SER A 149 -0.83 -20.29 10.47
C SER A 149 -1.61 -19.86 9.22
N LEU A 150 -0.90 -19.59 8.13
CA LEU A 150 -1.49 -19.23 6.85
C LEU A 150 -1.49 -20.45 5.92
N ALA A 151 -2.66 -20.87 5.49
CA ALA A 151 -2.78 -21.88 4.43
C ALA A 151 -2.21 -21.32 3.11
N LEU A 152 -1.57 -22.18 2.34
CA LEU A 152 -1.07 -21.88 1.01
C LEU A 152 -1.80 -22.73 -0.02
N GLY A 153 -2.19 -22.10 -1.12
CA GLY A 153 -2.79 -22.78 -2.26
C GLY A 153 -1.83 -23.74 -2.96
N ALA A 154 -2.34 -24.46 -3.94
CA ALA A 154 -1.51 -25.27 -4.83
C ALA A 154 -0.66 -24.34 -5.73
N PRO A 155 0.63 -24.67 -5.97
CA PRO A 155 1.44 -23.94 -6.93
C PRO A 155 0.80 -23.95 -8.32
N ALA A 156 0.62 -22.76 -8.92
CA ALA A 156 -0.02 -22.63 -10.23
C ALA A 156 0.98 -22.76 -11.39
N GLY A 157 2.23 -22.36 -11.18
CA GLY A 157 3.27 -22.36 -12.20
C GLY A 157 4.66 -22.58 -11.63
N LEU A 158 5.66 -22.52 -12.51
CA LEU A 158 7.05 -22.59 -12.12
C LEU A 158 7.56 -21.19 -11.71
N PRO A 159 8.49 -21.13 -10.73
CA PRO A 159 9.20 -19.89 -10.42
C PRO A 159 9.88 -19.30 -11.66
N SER A 160 10.00 -17.96 -11.70
CA SER A 160 10.72 -17.29 -12.78
C SER A 160 12.17 -17.72 -12.83
N GLY A 161 12.71 -17.87 -14.05
CA GLY A 161 14.14 -18.11 -14.27
C GLY A 161 15.00 -16.85 -14.18
N VAL A 162 14.46 -15.72 -13.72
CA VAL A 162 15.20 -14.48 -13.53
C VAL A 162 16.00 -14.56 -12.24
N ASP A 163 17.31 -14.29 -12.32
CA ASP A 163 18.20 -14.40 -11.18
C ASP A 163 17.97 -13.28 -10.16
N VAL A 164 18.04 -12.03 -10.60
CA VAL A 164 17.85 -10.85 -9.73
C VAL A 164 17.23 -9.68 -10.51
N LEU A 165 16.27 -9.00 -9.91
CA LEU A 165 15.72 -7.74 -10.39
C LEU A 165 16.11 -6.61 -9.43
N ALA A 166 16.38 -5.42 -9.99
CA ALA A 166 16.72 -4.26 -9.18
C ALA A 166 15.51 -3.76 -8.37
N ALA A 167 15.72 -3.51 -7.09
CA ALA A 167 14.73 -2.83 -6.25
C ALA A 167 14.56 -1.37 -6.70
N SER A 168 13.34 -0.88 -6.74
CA SER A 168 13.06 0.53 -6.96
C SER A 168 13.22 1.32 -5.66
N ALA A 169 14.03 2.38 -5.69
CA ALA A 169 14.12 3.33 -4.59
C ALA A 169 13.19 4.53 -4.84
N LEU A 170 12.57 5.05 -3.77
CA LEU A 170 11.87 6.31 -3.87
C LEU A 170 12.88 7.45 -4.08
N PRO A 171 12.58 8.45 -4.93
CA PRO A 171 13.36 9.67 -5.00
C PRO A 171 13.24 10.46 -3.69
N GLY A 172 14.21 11.32 -3.40
CA GLY A 172 14.19 12.17 -2.21
C GLY A 172 12.97 13.12 -2.13
N GLU A 173 12.35 13.40 -3.26
CA GLU A 173 11.10 14.16 -3.38
C GLU A 173 10.18 13.47 -4.40
N LEU A 174 8.94 13.21 -3.99
CA LEU A 174 7.90 12.63 -4.86
C LEU A 174 7.16 13.76 -5.57
N VAL A 175 7.34 13.91 -6.86
CA VAL A 175 6.50 14.77 -7.69
C VAL A 175 5.30 13.98 -8.18
N VAL A 176 4.09 14.46 -7.81
CA VAL A 176 2.83 13.74 -8.04
C VAL A 176 1.89 14.61 -8.87
N PRO A 177 1.55 14.19 -10.09
CA PRO A 177 0.56 14.90 -10.90
C PRO A 177 -0.79 14.94 -10.19
N LEU A 178 -1.37 16.14 -10.07
CA LEU A 178 -2.67 16.40 -9.46
C LEU A 178 -3.61 17.02 -10.50
N LEU A 179 -4.77 16.39 -10.68
CA LEU A 179 -5.90 16.98 -11.40
C LEU A 179 -6.79 17.69 -10.39
N LEU A 180 -6.98 19.01 -10.54
CA LEU A 180 -7.85 19.79 -9.66
C LEU A 180 -9.34 19.43 -9.86
N GLY A 181 -10.13 19.63 -8.84
CA GLY A 181 -11.58 19.36 -8.78
C GLY A 181 -11.94 18.20 -7.85
N PRO A 182 -13.20 18.01 -7.48
CA PRO A 182 -14.37 18.81 -7.87
C PRO A 182 -14.67 20.00 -6.95
N ARG A 183 -13.84 20.25 -5.92
CA ARG A 183 -14.08 21.31 -4.91
C ARG A 183 -12.91 22.27 -4.76
N GLU A 184 -12.14 22.51 -5.82
CA GLU A 184 -11.08 23.50 -5.87
C GLU A 184 -11.62 24.93 -5.66
N ASP A 185 -12.87 25.20 -6.03
CA ASP A 185 -13.58 26.47 -5.83
C ASP A 185 -13.80 26.84 -4.35
N TRP A 186 -13.51 25.92 -3.44
CA TRP A 186 -13.55 26.17 -2.00
C TRP A 186 -12.32 26.91 -1.47
N PHE A 187 -11.23 26.95 -2.23
CA PHE A 187 -9.94 27.47 -1.82
C PHE A 187 -9.54 28.73 -2.61
N ASP A 188 -8.85 29.66 -1.96
CA ASP A 188 -8.33 30.84 -2.63
C ASP A 188 -7.19 30.50 -3.61
N ALA A 189 -6.92 31.42 -4.54
CA ALA A 189 -5.92 31.22 -5.58
C ALA A 189 -4.50 30.98 -5.01
N ASP A 190 -4.15 31.65 -3.91
CA ASP A 190 -2.86 31.51 -3.25
C ASP A 190 -2.73 30.10 -2.64
N SER A 191 -3.79 29.57 -2.05
CA SER A 191 -3.83 28.20 -1.52
C SER A 191 -3.70 27.16 -2.63
N LEU A 192 -4.36 27.34 -3.77
CA LEU A 192 -4.23 26.44 -4.92
C LEU A 192 -2.83 26.50 -5.53
N ALA A 193 -2.24 27.68 -5.63
CA ALA A 193 -0.85 27.85 -6.07
C ALA A 193 0.12 27.18 -5.10
N ARG A 194 -0.11 27.32 -3.80
CA ARG A 194 0.66 26.66 -2.73
C ARG A 194 0.51 25.15 -2.81
N LEU A 195 -0.70 24.62 -2.97
CA LEU A 195 -0.94 23.18 -3.10
C LEU A 195 -0.04 22.59 -4.19
N ASN A 196 0.02 23.21 -5.36
CA ASN A 196 0.80 22.74 -6.51
C ASN A 196 2.30 23.03 -6.44
N GLY A 197 2.73 24.02 -5.65
CA GLY A 197 4.13 24.47 -5.64
C GLY A 197 4.91 24.11 -4.39
N ALA A 198 4.24 23.95 -3.25
CA ALA A 198 4.88 23.71 -1.97
C ALA A 198 5.33 22.25 -1.79
N ARG A 199 6.28 22.09 -0.87
CA ARG A 199 6.72 20.78 -0.37
C ARG A 199 5.85 20.40 0.81
N TRP A 200 5.22 19.23 0.72
CA TRP A 200 4.41 18.65 1.78
C TRP A 200 5.17 17.50 2.41
N THR A 201 5.16 17.43 3.74
CA THR A 201 5.80 16.32 4.47
C THR A 201 4.77 15.30 4.90
N VAL A 202 5.04 14.02 4.69
CA VAL A 202 4.19 12.92 5.16
C VAL A 202 4.30 12.80 6.67
N SER A 203 3.18 12.92 7.37
CA SER A 203 3.07 12.84 8.83
C SER A 203 3.18 11.40 9.36
N GLU A 204 3.66 11.25 10.59
CA GLU A 204 3.67 9.96 11.32
C GLU A 204 2.26 9.36 11.50
N ARG A 205 1.21 10.16 11.42
CA ARG A 205 -0.19 9.71 11.52
C ARG A 205 -0.75 9.14 10.22
N SER A 206 0.10 8.99 9.19
CA SER A 206 -0.26 8.37 7.92
C SER A 206 -0.38 6.87 8.04
N ASN A 207 -1.31 6.27 7.29
CA ASN A 207 -1.57 4.83 7.28
C ASN A 207 -2.16 4.40 5.93
N ARG A 208 -2.75 3.20 5.85
CA ARG A 208 -3.37 2.68 4.62
C ARG A 208 -4.63 3.43 4.18
N ILE A 209 -5.27 4.18 5.09
CA ILE A 209 -6.44 5.02 4.79
C ILE A 209 -6.01 6.25 3.99
N GLY A 210 -4.89 6.90 4.39
CA GLY A 210 -4.39 8.06 3.68
C GLY A 210 -3.09 8.62 4.25
N LEU A 211 -2.38 9.34 3.40
CA LEU A 211 -1.23 10.16 3.78
C LEU A 211 -1.75 11.50 4.32
N ARG A 212 -1.44 11.79 5.56
CA ARG A 212 -1.70 13.10 6.18
C ARG A 212 -0.48 13.98 5.91
N LEU A 213 -0.73 15.10 5.25
CA LEU A 213 0.34 15.98 4.82
C LEU A 213 0.49 17.15 5.79
N GLU A 214 1.72 17.51 6.09
CA GLU A 214 2.11 18.64 6.93
C GLU A 214 2.75 19.71 6.05
N GLY A 215 2.40 20.97 6.32
CA GLY A 215 2.86 22.14 5.59
C GLY A 215 2.08 23.38 6.02
N GLU A 216 2.11 24.43 5.23
CA GLU A 216 1.28 25.61 5.46
C GLU A 216 -0.17 25.32 5.07
N PRO A 217 -1.16 25.54 5.97
CA PRO A 217 -2.55 25.22 5.71
C PRO A 217 -3.13 25.97 4.50
N LEU A 218 -4.00 25.29 3.76
CA LEU A 218 -4.81 25.88 2.70
C LEU A 218 -5.97 26.64 3.32
N ARG A 219 -6.30 27.82 2.76
CA ARG A 219 -7.39 28.68 3.23
C ARG A 219 -8.59 28.54 2.31
N ARG A 220 -9.75 28.47 2.92
CA ARG A 220 -11.02 28.54 2.17
C ARG A 220 -11.29 29.98 1.72
N VAL A 221 -12.02 30.12 0.62
CA VAL A 221 -12.57 31.44 0.24
C VAL A 221 -13.57 31.90 1.30
N PRO A 222 -13.69 33.23 1.56
CA PRO A 222 -14.58 33.74 2.62
C PRO A 222 -16.03 33.23 2.54
N ALA A 223 -16.54 33.06 1.32
CA ALA A 223 -17.90 32.54 1.10
C ALA A 223 -18.10 31.06 1.52
N ARG A 224 -17.03 30.33 1.77
CA ARG A 224 -17.03 28.90 2.19
C ARG A 224 -16.49 28.69 3.60
N GLU A 225 -16.07 29.74 4.26
CA GLU A 225 -15.54 29.68 5.61
C GLU A 225 -16.65 29.24 6.60
N GLY A 226 -16.35 28.27 7.45
CA GLY A 226 -17.31 27.71 8.40
C GLY A 226 -18.43 26.85 7.80
N LEU A 227 -18.51 26.71 6.46
CA LEU A 227 -19.53 25.84 5.86
C LEU A 227 -19.12 24.36 5.96
N GLU A 228 -20.13 23.53 6.18
CA GLU A 228 -20.00 22.06 6.04
C GLU A 228 -20.40 21.63 4.63
N LEU A 229 -19.67 20.66 4.09
CA LEU A 229 -20.01 20.04 2.82
C LEU A 229 -20.86 18.79 3.11
N PRO A 230 -22.03 18.61 2.45
CA PRO A 230 -22.70 17.31 2.47
C PRO A 230 -21.75 16.19 2.02
N SER A 231 -21.90 15.01 2.61
CA SER A 231 -21.02 13.87 2.24
C SER A 231 -21.13 13.56 0.75
N GLU A 232 -19.97 13.48 0.10
CA GLU A 232 -19.81 13.17 -1.33
C GLU A 232 -19.01 11.89 -1.50
N GLY A 233 -19.12 11.24 -2.67
CA GLY A 233 -18.30 10.07 -3.02
C GLY A 233 -16.83 10.44 -3.09
N VAL A 234 -15.95 9.59 -2.55
CA VAL A 234 -14.52 9.77 -2.53
C VAL A 234 -13.85 8.58 -3.23
N VAL A 235 -12.75 8.83 -3.92
CA VAL A 235 -11.99 7.81 -4.65
C VAL A 235 -10.57 7.70 -4.11
N THR A 236 -9.92 6.57 -4.37
CA THR A 236 -8.48 6.43 -4.12
C THR A 236 -7.70 7.50 -4.87
N GLY A 237 -6.75 8.13 -4.20
CA GLY A 237 -5.98 9.25 -4.76
C GLY A 237 -6.63 10.62 -4.60
N ALA A 238 -7.83 10.71 -4.06
CA ALA A 238 -8.44 12.00 -3.74
C ALA A 238 -7.65 12.74 -2.65
N VAL A 239 -7.46 14.04 -2.84
CA VAL A 239 -6.83 14.94 -1.88
C VAL A 239 -7.92 15.75 -1.21
N GLN A 240 -8.27 15.36 0.01
CA GLN A 240 -9.30 16.00 0.80
C GLN A 240 -8.66 16.99 1.79
N VAL A 241 -9.32 18.15 2.01
CA VAL A 241 -8.81 19.18 2.91
C VAL A 241 -9.81 19.42 4.04
N PRO A 242 -9.55 18.86 5.25
CA PRO A 242 -10.35 19.11 6.45
C PRO A 242 -10.29 20.58 6.91
N ALA A 243 -11.05 20.89 7.97
CA ALA A 243 -11.16 22.26 8.49
C ALA A 243 -9.83 22.88 8.95
N ASN A 244 -8.83 22.06 9.30
CA ASN A 244 -7.49 22.54 9.65
C ASN A 244 -6.63 22.96 8.44
N GLY A 245 -7.13 22.84 7.21
CA GLY A 245 -6.45 23.23 5.99
C GLY A 245 -5.32 22.29 5.53
N LEU A 246 -5.04 21.19 6.24
CA LEU A 246 -3.97 20.26 5.89
C LEU A 246 -4.48 19.12 4.99
N PRO A 247 -3.87 18.89 3.81
CA PRO A 247 -4.34 17.90 2.88
C PRO A 247 -4.20 16.47 3.42
N VAL A 248 -5.18 15.62 3.10
CA VAL A 248 -5.15 14.17 3.31
C VAL A 248 -5.31 13.50 1.94
N LEU A 249 -4.29 12.79 1.49
CA LEU A 249 -4.31 12.03 0.25
C LEU A 249 -4.78 10.62 0.54
N PHE A 250 -5.94 10.22 0.01
CA PHE A 250 -6.52 8.91 0.28
C PHE A 250 -5.81 7.77 -0.44
N LEU A 251 -5.57 6.68 0.29
CA LEU A 251 -4.99 5.43 -0.19
C LEU A 251 -6.07 4.34 -0.30
N ALA A 252 -5.69 3.06 -0.30
CA ALA A 252 -6.58 1.96 -0.67
C ALA A 252 -7.73 1.71 0.33
N ASP A 253 -7.52 1.94 1.63
CA ASP A 253 -8.52 1.69 2.67
C ASP A 253 -9.28 2.97 3.07
N HIS A 254 -9.43 3.93 2.13
CA HIS A 254 -10.12 5.20 2.38
C HIS A 254 -11.63 5.03 2.59
N PRO A 255 -12.31 5.94 3.31
CA PRO A 255 -13.76 5.93 3.35
C PRO A 255 -14.33 6.24 1.96
N VAL A 256 -15.43 5.59 1.57
CA VAL A 256 -16.04 5.79 0.24
C VAL A 256 -16.84 7.08 0.11
N THR A 257 -17.13 7.74 1.23
CA THR A 257 -17.77 9.06 1.29
C THR A 257 -17.07 9.94 2.30
N GLY A 258 -17.13 11.26 2.11
CA GLY A 258 -16.56 12.23 3.04
C GLY A 258 -17.22 13.60 2.94
N GLY A 259 -17.23 14.35 4.04
CA GLY A 259 -17.86 15.68 4.16
C GLY A 259 -16.86 16.86 4.11
N TYR A 260 -15.64 16.64 3.64
CA TYR A 260 -14.67 17.73 3.43
C TYR A 260 -14.37 17.89 1.94
N PRO A 261 -14.06 19.12 1.48
CA PRO A 261 -13.81 19.36 0.07
C PRO A 261 -12.62 18.56 -0.45
N VAL A 262 -12.83 17.89 -1.58
CA VAL A 262 -11.78 17.24 -2.38
C VAL A 262 -11.24 18.27 -3.37
N VAL A 263 -10.01 18.73 -3.15
CA VAL A 263 -9.37 19.77 -3.97
C VAL A 263 -8.81 19.23 -5.28
N GLY A 264 -8.58 17.92 -5.36
CA GLY A 264 -8.09 17.28 -6.57
C GLY A 264 -7.91 15.77 -6.38
N VAL A 265 -7.49 15.10 -7.45
CA VAL A 265 -7.19 13.67 -7.47
C VAL A 265 -5.83 13.44 -8.12
N VAL A 266 -4.98 12.63 -7.50
CA VAL A 266 -3.65 12.30 -8.05
C VAL A 266 -3.76 11.29 -9.18
N ALA A 267 -2.81 11.32 -10.12
CA ALA A 267 -2.74 10.36 -11.19
C ALA A 267 -2.57 8.92 -10.64
N PRO A 268 -3.35 7.93 -11.12
CA PRO A 268 -3.33 6.55 -10.60
C PRO A 268 -1.94 5.89 -10.61
N ASN A 269 -1.11 6.19 -11.59
CA ASN A 269 0.25 5.67 -11.71
C ASN A 269 1.20 6.19 -10.60
N SER A 270 0.79 7.18 -9.82
CA SER A 270 1.53 7.68 -8.65
C SER A 270 1.24 6.87 -7.39
N LEU A 271 0.11 6.16 -7.33
CA LEU A 271 -0.36 5.46 -6.12
C LEU A 271 0.65 4.44 -5.57
N PRO A 272 1.33 3.61 -6.38
CA PRO A 272 2.31 2.67 -5.87
C PRO A 272 3.46 3.36 -5.11
N ARG A 273 3.98 4.46 -5.65
CA ARG A 273 5.03 5.25 -4.98
C ARG A 273 4.53 5.94 -3.72
N LEU A 274 3.30 6.43 -3.74
CA LEU A 274 2.64 7.01 -2.56
C LEU A 274 2.41 5.95 -1.48
N GLY A 275 2.10 4.71 -1.87
CA GLY A 275 2.06 3.56 -0.98
C GLY A 275 3.38 3.27 -0.27
N GLN A 276 4.52 3.69 -0.83
CA GLN A 276 5.84 3.53 -0.23
C GLN A 276 6.30 4.76 0.57
N ALA A 277 5.57 5.88 0.51
CA ALA A 277 5.92 7.10 1.21
C ALA A 277 5.71 6.95 2.73
N GLY A 278 6.79 6.97 3.48
CA GLY A 278 6.77 6.93 4.95
C GLY A 278 6.80 8.32 5.60
N PRO A 279 6.70 8.37 6.93
CA PRO A 279 6.87 9.62 7.68
C PRO A 279 8.16 10.35 7.31
N GLY A 280 8.07 11.67 7.12
CA GLY A 280 9.17 12.52 6.70
C GLY A 280 9.43 12.53 5.18
N ALA A 281 8.78 11.65 4.40
CA ALA A 281 8.88 11.72 2.94
C ALA A 281 8.33 13.06 2.43
N VAL A 282 8.99 13.64 1.45
CA VAL A 282 8.60 14.92 0.84
C VAL A 282 7.80 14.66 -0.43
N LEU A 283 6.64 15.30 -0.50
CA LEU A 283 5.70 15.25 -1.62
C LEU A 283 5.52 16.65 -2.19
N ARG A 284 5.48 16.78 -3.51
CA ARG A 284 5.08 18.00 -4.21
C ARG A 284 4.05 17.65 -5.29
N PHE A 285 2.91 18.32 -5.24
CA PHE A 285 1.96 18.21 -6.34
C PHE A 285 2.43 19.02 -7.54
N GLY A 286 2.21 18.51 -8.72
CA GLY A 286 2.47 19.17 -9.98
C GLY A 286 1.20 19.15 -10.84
N THR A 287 1.11 20.08 -11.81
CA THR A 287 0.01 20.05 -12.78
C THR A 287 0.05 18.76 -13.59
N ALA A 288 -1.05 18.02 -13.61
CA ALA A 288 -1.20 16.91 -14.53
C ALA A 288 -1.25 17.49 -15.96
N GLN A 289 -0.23 17.19 -16.78
CA GLN A 289 -0.38 17.35 -18.21
C GLN A 289 -1.32 16.22 -18.66
N MET A 290 -2.50 16.58 -19.17
CA MET A 290 -3.35 15.63 -19.91
C MET A 290 -2.58 15.23 -21.18
N VAL A 291 -2.13 13.99 -21.22
CA VAL A 291 -1.57 13.34 -22.42
C VAL A 291 -2.72 12.75 -23.20
#